data_2e3aedae3819e43c90d6a5b20751ee52
#
_entry.id   2e3aedae3819e43c90d6a5b20751ee52
#
_cell.length_a   1.000
_cell.length_b   1.000
_cell.length_c   1.000
_cell.angle_alpha   90.00
_cell.angle_beta   90.00
_cell.angle_gamma   90.00
#
_symmetry.space_group_name_H-M   'P 1'
#
loop_
_entity.id
_entity.type
_entity.pdbx_description
1 polymer ?
#
loop_
_entity_poly.entity_id
_entity_poly.type
_entity_poly.pdbx_seq_one_letter_code
_entity_poly.pdbx_strand_id
1 'polypeptide(L)'
;MAVLLVDVGNTRIKWVQLRGARLGRSQAAVHSAWSTTTYARRLFGQGAPPTQLWVTSVAGPRVNRALAAAARRAGVAATFVVVPRSGGGVRVGYLEPWRLGSDRFVAAVGAHELFPGVPVCVVGVGTAMTIDLLAGDGRHRGGAIIPAPALMVDTLLTRTHGIYRRARGGRTGRGAKLFARSTRAGLEQGARYAAAALIDRAVEEASALLGRKPLVVLTGGQAGAVRRLVRSSCVVVPDLVLRGLAVLARREASPRGPQEITRLDVGRKSRRSRRA
;
A
#
# COMPACT_ATOMS: atom_id res chain seq x y z
N MET A 1 7.21 -13.01 -21.41
CA MET A 1 5.83 -12.99 -20.89
C MET A 1 5.55 -11.64 -20.24
N ALA A 2 4.37 -11.06 -20.42
CA ALA A 2 3.96 -9.81 -19.80
C ALA A 2 3.05 -10.11 -18.60
N VAL A 3 3.38 -9.60 -17.42
CA VAL A 3 2.57 -9.75 -16.21
C VAL A 3 2.00 -8.39 -15.85
N LEU A 4 0.71 -8.30 -15.58
CA LEU A 4 0.08 -7.07 -15.06
C LEU A 4 0.08 -7.12 -13.53
N LEU A 5 0.66 -6.12 -12.90
CA LEU A 5 0.69 -5.95 -11.46
C LEU A 5 -0.31 -4.87 -11.07
N VAL A 6 -1.17 -5.14 -10.08
CA VAL A 6 -2.26 -4.25 -9.69
C VAL A 6 -2.31 -4.11 -8.16
N ASP A 7 -2.26 -2.88 -7.70
CA ASP A 7 -2.47 -2.49 -6.30
C ASP A 7 -3.84 -1.79 -6.17
N VAL A 8 -4.75 -2.39 -5.41
CA VAL A 8 -6.12 -1.90 -5.24
C VAL A 8 -6.34 -1.42 -3.81
N GLY A 9 -6.16 -0.12 -3.60
CA GLY A 9 -6.54 0.55 -2.36
C GLY A 9 -8.04 0.85 -2.30
N ASN A 10 -8.51 1.39 -1.18
CA ASN A 10 -9.93 1.75 -1.01
C ASN A 10 -10.40 2.86 -1.97
N THR A 11 -9.53 3.81 -2.30
CA THR A 11 -9.87 4.98 -3.12
C THR A 11 -9.27 4.91 -4.51
N ARG A 12 -8.04 4.43 -4.62
CA ARG A 12 -7.25 4.44 -5.85
C ARG A 12 -6.76 3.05 -6.19
N ILE A 13 -6.72 2.79 -7.50
CA ILE A 13 -6.06 1.63 -8.09
C ILE A 13 -4.77 2.10 -8.78
N LYS A 14 -3.71 1.33 -8.68
CA LYS A 14 -2.47 1.51 -9.43
C LYS A 14 -2.14 0.24 -10.18
N TRP A 15 -1.56 0.38 -11.37
CA TRP A 15 -1.15 -0.80 -12.15
C TRP A 15 0.07 -0.50 -13.00
N VAL A 16 0.80 -1.56 -13.31
CA VAL A 16 2.00 -1.51 -14.17
C VAL A 16 2.20 -2.84 -14.86
N GLN A 17 2.72 -2.82 -16.08
CA GLN A 17 3.18 -4.03 -16.75
C GLN A 17 4.62 -4.36 -16.33
N LEU A 18 4.84 -5.64 -16.00
CA LEU A 18 6.15 -6.23 -15.80
C LEU A 18 6.52 -7.05 -17.04
N ARG A 19 7.65 -6.72 -17.70
CA ARG A 19 8.20 -7.44 -18.84
C ARG A 19 9.61 -7.91 -18.49
N GLY A 20 9.78 -9.22 -18.30
CA GLY A 20 11.02 -9.74 -17.72
C GLY A 20 11.30 -9.14 -16.35
N ALA A 21 12.45 -8.49 -16.17
CA ALA A 21 12.81 -7.80 -14.92
C ALA A 21 12.37 -6.33 -14.89
N ARG A 22 11.84 -5.77 -15.98
CA ARG A 22 11.57 -4.32 -16.11
C ARG A 22 10.12 -4.00 -15.78
N LEU A 23 9.91 -3.09 -14.82
CA LEU A 23 8.64 -2.41 -14.59
C LEU A 23 8.47 -1.29 -15.62
N GLY A 24 7.32 -1.24 -16.28
CA GLY A 24 6.93 -0.14 -17.15
C GLY A 24 6.58 1.14 -16.37
N ARG A 25 5.91 2.08 -17.03
CA ARG A 25 5.35 3.26 -16.38
C ARG A 25 4.07 2.88 -15.65
N SER A 26 3.98 3.18 -14.36
CA SER A 26 2.78 2.95 -13.56
C SER A 26 1.66 3.92 -13.96
N GLN A 27 0.44 3.44 -13.86
CA GLN A 27 -0.79 4.21 -14.02
C GLN A 27 -1.57 4.18 -12.72
N ALA A 28 -2.40 5.21 -12.50
CA ALA A 28 -3.25 5.28 -11.33
C ALA A 28 -4.58 5.96 -11.65
N ALA A 29 -5.66 5.51 -10.99
CA ALA A 29 -6.98 6.13 -11.12
C ALA A 29 -7.79 5.99 -9.83
N VAL A 30 -8.83 6.80 -9.70
CA VAL A 30 -9.93 6.56 -8.73
C VAL A 30 -10.84 5.49 -9.33
N HIS A 31 -11.23 4.48 -8.55
CA HIS A 31 -11.98 3.33 -9.06
C HIS A 31 -13.32 3.07 -8.34
N SER A 32 -13.76 3.97 -7.48
CA SER A 32 -15.00 3.80 -6.68
C SER A 32 -16.25 3.50 -7.53
N ALA A 33 -16.30 4.03 -8.75
CA ALA A 33 -17.42 3.82 -9.69
C ALA A 33 -17.12 2.80 -10.81
N TRP A 34 -16.01 2.03 -10.71
CA TRP A 34 -15.66 1.11 -11.80
C TRP A 34 -16.52 -0.16 -11.77
N SER A 35 -17.16 -0.43 -12.91
CA SER A 35 -17.81 -1.71 -13.20
C SER A 35 -16.79 -2.75 -13.68
N THR A 36 -17.21 -4.02 -13.75
CA THR A 36 -16.42 -5.09 -14.37
C THR A 36 -15.96 -4.75 -15.79
N THR A 37 -16.82 -4.13 -16.58
CA THR A 37 -16.50 -3.68 -17.95
C THR A 37 -15.44 -2.58 -17.94
N THR A 38 -15.52 -1.65 -16.98
CA THR A 38 -14.50 -0.59 -16.82
C THR A 38 -13.15 -1.17 -16.44
N TYR A 39 -13.10 -2.13 -15.50
CA TYR A 39 -11.86 -2.86 -15.16
C TYR A 39 -11.30 -3.56 -16.41
N ALA A 40 -12.13 -4.29 -17.17
CA ALA A 40 -11.68 -5.00 -18.37
C ALA A 40 -11.08 -4.03 -19.39
N ARG A 41 -11.77 -2.96 -19.71
CA ARG A 41 -11.30 -1.95 -20.67
C ARG A 41 -10.02 -1.25 -20.23
N ARG A 42 -9.94 -0.83 -18.96
CA ARG A 42 -8.79 -0.06 -18.43
C ARG A 42 -7.53 -0.88 -18.25
N LEU A 43 -7.67 -2.15 -17.83
CA LEU A 43 -6.53 -3.00 -17.48
C LEU A 43 -6.09 -3.91 -18.64
N PHE A 44 -7.02 -4.30 -19.54
CA PHE A 44 -6.76 -5.27 -20.59
C PHE A 44 -7.08 -4.75 -22.00
N GLY A 45 -7.70 -3.58 -22.12
CA GLY A 45 -8.15 -3.05 -23.41
C GLY A 45 -7.08 -2.34 -24.25
N GLN A 46 -5.82 -2.34 -23.83
CA GLN A 46 -4.73 -1.68 -24.54
C GLN A 46 -3.60 -2.67 -24.87
N GLY A 47 -3.40 -2.90 -26.17
CA GLY A 47 -2.34 -3.78 -26.65
C GLY A 47 -2.60 -5.29 -26.42
N ALA A 48 -1.54 -6.09 -26.54
CA ALA A 48 -1.64 -7.53 -26.26
C ALA A 48 -1.95 -7.78 -24.77
N PRO A 49 -2.92 -8.66 -24.45
CA PRO A 49 -3.27 -8.97 -23.08
C PRO A 49 -2.07 -9.57 -22.33
N PRO A 50 -1.93 -9.26 -21.03
CA PRO A 50 -0.91 -9.90 -20.21
C PRO A 50 -1.23 -11.38 -20.04
N THR A 51 -0.20 -12.20 -19.82
CA THR A 51 -0.37 -13.65 -19.58
C THR A 51 -0.87 -13.93 -18.16
N GLN A 52 -0.57 -13.06 -17.22
CA GLN A 52 -0.92 -13.19 -15.81
C GLN A 52 -1.29 -11.82 -15.21
N LEU A 53 -2.15 -11.85 -14.20
CA LEU A 53 -2.52 -10.72 -13.36
C LEU A 53 -2.15 -11.02 -11.91
N TRP A 54 -1.34 -10.16 -11.30
CA TRP A 54 -1.03 -10.22 -9.87
C TRP A 54 -1.65 -9.03 -9.15
N VAL A 55 -2.40 -9.31 -8.09
CA VAL A 55 -3.20 -8.31 -7.38
C VAL A 55 -2.88 -8.32 -5.89
N THR A 56 -2.60 -7.16 -5.32
CA THR A 56 -2.83 -6.89 -3.90
C THR A 56 -4.06 -6.01 -3.77
N SER A 57 -4.94 -6.31 -2.82
CA SER A 57 -6.20 -5.57 -2.68
C SER A 57 -6.67 -5.50 -1.24
N VAL A 58 -7.00 -4.28 -0.82
CA VAL A 58 -7.68 -3.97 0.45
C VAL A 58 -9.07 -3.34 0.23
N ALA A 59 -9.57 -3.35 -1.01
CA ALA A 59 -10.83 -2.70 -1.40
C ALA A 59 -12.08 -3.56 -1.19
N GLY A 60 -11.92 -4.75 -0.62
CA GLY A 60 -13.01 -5.64 -0.24
C GLY A 60 -13.55 -6.57 -1.34
N PRO A 61 -14.44 -7.51 -0.96
CA PRO A 61 -14.85 -8.63 -1.82
C PRO A 61 -15.57 -8.23 -3.11
N ARG A 62 -16.34 -7.13 -3.09
CA ARG A 62 -17.07 -6.65 -4.29
C ARG A 62 -16.11 -6.26 -5.40
N VAL A 63 -15.09 -5.48 -5.05
CA VAL A 63 -14.06 -5.02 -6.00
C VAL A 63 -13.24 -6.20 -6.50
N ASN A 64 -12.84 -7.11 -5.60
CA ASN A 64 -12.06 -8.29 -5.98
C ASN A 64 -12.83 -9.20 -6.95
N ARG A 65 -14.14 -9.42 -6.74
CA ARG A 65 -14.99 -10.17 -7.67
C ARG A 65 -15.10 -9.49 -9.04
N ALA A 66 -15.27 -8.17 -9.07
CA ALA A 66 -15.37 -7.41 -10.32
C ALA A 66 -14.06 -7.51 -11.12
N LEU A 67 -12.91 -7.37 -10.44
CA LEU A 67 -11.60 -7.46 -11.06
C LEU A 67 -11.30 -8.89 -11.55
N ALA A 68 -11.62 -9.92 -10.77
CA ALA A 68 -11.49 -11.32 -11.18
C ALA A 68 -12.37 -11.66 -12.39
N ALA A 69 -13.60 -11.13 -12.42
CA ALA A 69 -14.49 -11.30 -13.58
C ALA A 69 -13.96 -10.59 -14.84
N ALA A 70 -13.34 -9.41 -14.67
CA ALA A 70 -12.70 -8.70 -15.78
C ALA A 70 -11.50 -9.47 -16.33
N ALA A 71 -10.67 -10.05 -15.46
CA ALA A 71 -9.53 -10.88 -15.87
C ALA A 71 -9.99 -12.14 -16.62
N ARG A 72 -11.02 -12.85 -16.11
CA ARG A 72 -11.60 -14.03 -16.81
C ARG A 72 -12.11 -13.69 -18.21
N ARG A 73 -12.80 -12.54 -18.37
CA ARG A 73 -13.28 -12.09 -19.69
C ARG A 73 -12.13 -11.83 -20.66
N ALA A 74 -10.98 -11.40 -20.15
CA ALA A 74 -9.77 -11.17 -20.94
C ALA A 74 -8.91 -12.44 -21.16
N GLY A 75 -9.33 -13.60 -20.63
CA GLY A 75 -8.55 -14.84 -20.69
C GLY A 75 -7.27 -14.80 -19.84
N VAL A 76 -7.20 -13.94 -18.83
CA VAL A 76 -6.00 -13.71 -18.01
C VAL A 76 -6.14 -14.41 -16.67
N ALA A 77 -5.15 -15.25 -16.33
CA ALA A 77 -5.07 -15.89 -15.01
C ALA A 77 -4.77 -14.83 -13.92
N ALA A 78 -5.59 -14.78 -12.86
CA ALA A 78 -5.47 -13.80 -11.79
C ALA A 78 -5.03 -14.45 -10.46
N THR A 79 -3.95 -13.93 -9.88
CA THR A 79 -3.46 -14.29 -8.54
C THR A 79 -3.69 -13.10 -7.59
N PHE A 80 -4.50 -13.32 -6.55
CA PHE A 80 -4.68 -12.36 -5.46
C PHE A 80 -3.76 -12.74 -4.31
N VAL A 81 -2.92 -11.81 -3.87
CA VAL A 81 -2.00 -12.03 -2.76
C VAL A 81 -2.78 -12.18 -1.45
N VAL A 82 -2.64 -13.34 -0.82
CA VAL A 82 -3.02 -13.58 0.57
C VAL A 82 -1.75 -13.58 1.39
N VAL A 83 -1.76 -12.90 2.53
CA VAL A 83 -0.56 -12.75 3.36
C VAL A 83 -0.18 -14.08 4.00
N PRO A 84 0.97 -14.68 3.62
CA PRO A 84 1.45 -15.91 4.21
C PRO A 84 2.22 -15.64 5.52
N ARG A 85 2.60 -16.69 6.25
CA ARG A 85 3.54 -16.54 7.38
C ARG A 85 4.92 -16.06 6.94
N SER A 86 5.35 -16.46 5.74
CA SER A 86 6.58 -15.97 5.11
C SER A 86 6.44 -15.97 3.61
N GLY A 87 7.06 -14.98 2.95
CA GLY A 87 7.06 -14.87 1.49
C GLY A 87 7.90 -13.69 1.04
N GLY A 88 8.49 -13.78 -0.14
CA GLY A 88 9.29 -12.70 -0.70
C GLY A 88 10.54 -12.30 0.13
N GLY A 89 11.02 -13.17 1.02
CA GLY A 89 12.10 -12.87 1.97
C GLY A 89 11.61 -12.23 3.28
N VAL A 90 10.30 -11.98 3.41
CA VAL A 90 9.70 -11.38 4.61
C VAL A 90 9.00 -12.44 5.44
N ARG A 91 9.25 -12.45 6.75
CA ARG A 91 8.56 -13.24 7.76
C ARG A 91 7.63 -12.35 8.55
N VAL A 92 6.33 -12.62 8.46
CA VAL A 92 5.27 -11.78 9.07
C VAL A 92 5.28 -11.95 10.59
N GLY A 93 5.34 -10.83 11.31
CA GLY A 93 5.38 -10.81 12.78
C GLY A 93 3.99 -10.74 13.45
N TYR A 94 2.90 -10.71 12.69
CA TYR A 94 1.55 -10.77 13.23
C TYR A 94 1.25 -12.19 13.74
N LEU A 95 0.59 -12.30 14.87
CA LEU A 95 0.12 -13.59 15.41
C LEU A 95 -0.76 -14.31 14.39
N GLU A 96 -1.63 -13.57 13.74
CA GLU A 96 -2.50 -14.02 12.66
C GLU A 96 -2.10 -13.27 11.37
N PRO A 97 -1.27 -13.86 10.51
CA PRO A 97 -0.74 -13.19 9.31
C PRO A 97 -1.81 -12.59 8.40
N TRP A 98 -2.96 -13.25 8.27
CA TRP A 98 -4.08 -12.80 7.44
C TRP A 98 -4.69 -11.45 7.88
N ARG A 99 -4.41 -10.99 9.11
CA ARG A 99 -4.83 -9.67 9.61
C ARG A 99 -3.91 -8.54 9.17
N LEU A 100 -2.73 -8.84 8.66
CA LEU A 100 -1.89 -7.82 8.02
C LEU A 100 -2.47 -7.49 6.64
N GLY A 101 -2.63 -6.21 6.33
CA GLY A 101 -3.04 -5.79 4.99
C GLY A 101 -2.07 -6.32 3.92
N SER A 102 -2.61 -6.85 2.82
CA SER A 102 -1.76 -7.40 1.75
C SER A 102 -0.87 -6.34 1.11
N ASP A 103 -1.33 -5.09 1.03
CA ASP A 103 -0.56 -3.95 0.56
C ASP A 103 0.66 -3.66 1.45
N ARG A 104 0.51 -3.76 2.77
CA ARG A 104 1.60 -3.59 3.75
C ARG A 104 2.63 -4.72 3.64
N PHE A 105 2.17 -5.96 3.57
CA PHE A 105 3.05 -7.11 3.34
C PHE A 105 3.85 -6.97 2.05
N VAL A 106 3.18 -6.64 0.96
CA VAL A 106 3.82 -6.49 -0.36
C VAL A 106 4.78 -5.30 -0.36
N ALA A 107 4.45 -4.18 0.32
CA ALA A 107 5.38 -3.06 0.49
C ALA A 107 6.63 -3.47 1.27
N ALA A 108 6.48 -4.29 2.33
CA ALA A 108 7.61 -4.83 3.10
C ALA A 108 8.51 -5.73 2.23
N VAL A 109 7.92 -6.59 1.38
CA VAL A 109 8.67 -7.40 0.39
C VAL A 109 9.46 -6.50 -0.56
N GLY A 110 8.84 -5.45 -1.09
CA GLY A 110 9.51 -4.49 -1.97
C GLY A 110 10.66 -3.75 -1.29
N ALA A 111 10.48 -3.38 -0.02
CA ALA A 111 11.53 -2.70 0.76
C ALA A 111 12.68 -3.65 1.09
N HIS A 112 12.41 -4.91 1.46
CA HIS A 112 13.43 -5.91 1.74
C HIS A 112 14.30 -6.22 0.52
N GLU A 113 13.69 -6.30 -0.65
CA GLU A 113 14.41 -6.51 -1.91
C GLU A 113 15.31 -5.32 -2.29
N LEU A 114 14.84 -4.07 -2.04
CA LEU A 114 15.59 -2.87 -2.37
C LEU A 114 16.71 -2.55 -1.38
N PHE A 115 16.55 -2.95 -0.13
CA PHE A 115 17.48 -2.64 0.97
C PHE A 115 17.87 -3.91 1.74
N PRO A 116 18.56 -4.87 1.11
CA PRO A 116 18.91 -6.14 1.73
C PRO A 116 19.83 -5.92 2.94
N GLY A 117 19.53 -6.60 4.06
CA GLY A 117 20.31 -6.49 5.29
C GLY A 117 20.13 -5.18 6.08
N VAL A 118 19.38 -4.22 5.55
CA VAL A 118 19.11 -2.93 6.21
C VAL A 118 17.77 -3.01 6.95
N PRO A 119 17.70 -2.66 8.25
CA PRO A 119 16.41 -2.49 8.89
C PRO A 119 15.70 -1.26 8.36
N VAL A 120 14.39 -1.38 8.09
CA VAL A 120 13.61 -0.31 7.48
C VAL A 120 12.30 -0.07 8.24
N CYS A 121 11.93 1.21 8.37
CA CYS A 121 10.56 1.62 8.66
C CYS A 121 9.87 1.91 7.32
N VAL A 122 8.99 1.03 6.88
CA VAL A 122 8.21 1.21 5.66
C VAL A 122 6.99 2.08 5.97
N VAL A 123 6.91 3.26 5.38
CA VAL A 123 5.85 4.23 5.63
C VAL A 123 5.03 4.44 4.37
N GLY A 124 3.80 3.93 4.39
CA GLY A 124 2.81 4.14 3.33
C GLY A 124 1.92 5.34 3.63
N VAL A 125 1.92 6.38 2.78
CA VAL A 125 1.09 7.59 2.97
C VAL A 125 0.03 7.65 1.87
N GLY A 126 -1.08 6.96 2.12
CA GLY A 126 -2.26 6.89 1.25
C GLY A 126 -3.47 7.60 1.84
N THR A 127 -4.62 6.93 1.91
CA THR A 127 -5.81 7.35 2.67
C THR A 127 -5.55 7.18 4.18
N ALA A 128 -5.01 6.05 4.59
CA ALA A 128 -4.37 5.86 5.87
C ALA A 128 -2.85 6.06 5.73
N MET A 129 -2.18 6.36 6.84
CA MET A 129 -0.74 6.26 6.96
C MET A 129 -0.41 4.99 7.76
N THR A 130 0.45 4.15 7.22
CA THR A 130 0.94 2.93 7.87
C THR A 130 2.43 3.04 8.11
N ILE A 131 2.91 2.51 9.21
CA ILE A 131 4.33 2.37 9.52
C ILE A 131 4.58 0.92 9.88
N ASP A 132 5.45 0.24 9.15
CA ASP A 132 5.81 -1.15 9.36
C ASP A 132 7.31 -1.26 9.60
N LEU A 133 7.70 -1.89 10.71
CA LEU A 133 9.11 -2.14 11.02
C LEU A 133 9.53 -3.50 10.47
N LEU A 134 10.55 -3.49 9.64
CA LEU A 134 11.20 -4.66 9.09
C LEU A 134 12.66 -4.69 9.53
N ALA A 135 13.07 -5.75 10.21
CA ALA A 135 14.48 -5.98 10.55
C ALA A 135 15.27 -6.37 9.29
N GLY A 136 16.61 -6.19 9.32
CA GLY A 136 17.46 -6.47 8.17
C GLY A 136 17.42 -7.94 7.69
N ASP A 137 17.07 -8.87 8.57
CA ASP A 137 16.90 -10.31 8.28
C ASP A 137 15.52 -10.65 7.67
N GLY A 138 14.70 -9.66 7.35
CA GLY A 138 13.37 -9.82 6.78
C GLY A 138 12.27 -10.12 7.81
N ARG A 139 12.54 -10.05 9.11
CA ARG A 139 11.48 -10.18 10.14
C ARG A 139 10.66 -8.90 10.23
N HIS A 140 9.38 -9.00 9.90
CA HIS A 140 8.42 -7.94 10.19
C HIS A 140 8.12 -7.91 11.69
N ARG A 141 8.31 -6.75 12.34
CA ARG A 141 8.25 -6.58 13.80
C ARG A 141 6.94 -5.95 14.27
N GLY A 142 5.99 -5.75 13.36
CA GLY A 142 4.75 -5.06 13.63
C GLY A 142 4.69 -3.68 12.99
N GLY A 143 3.62 -2.94 13.29
CA GLY A 143 3.46 -1.60 12.74
C GLY A 143 2.27 -0.85 13.33
N ALA A 144 2.13 0.41 12.90
CA ALA A 144 1.06 1.31 13.30
C ALA A 144 0.22 1.74 12.09
N ILE A 145 -1.03 2.10 12.34
CA ILE A 145 -1.96 2.64 11.35
C ILE A 145 -2.61 3.88 11.95
N ILE A 146 -2.54 4.99 11.23
CA ILE A 146 -3.25 6.22 11.57
C ILE A 146 -3.95 6.81 10.33
N PRO A 147 -4.90 7.72 10.49
CA PRO A 147 -5.39 8.52 9.37
C PRO A 147 -4.23 9.28 8.73
N ALA A 148 -4.13 9.31 7.40
CA ALA A 148 -3.15 10.16 6.74
C ALA A 148 -3.52 11.66 6.90
N PRO A 149 -2.58 12.60 6.70
CA PRO A 149 -2.84 14.03 6.94
C PRO A 149 -4.10 14.57 6.27
N ALA A 150 -4.37 14.17 5.02
CA ALA A 150 -5.58 14.60 4.33
C ALA A 150 -6.86 14.08 5.01
N LEU A 151 -6.87 12.81 5.46
CA LEU A 151 -8.01 12.23 6.15
C LEU A 151 -8.21 12.84 7.54
N MET A 152 -7.14 13.18 8.26
CA MET A 152 -7.24 13.92 9.53
C MET A 152 -7.95 15.26 9.34
N VAL A 153 -7.53 16.03 8.33
CA VAL A 153 -8.13 17.32 7.97
C VAL A 153 -9.59 17.16 7.59
N ASP A 154 -9.89 16.22 6.70
CA ASP A 154 -11.25 15.96 6.20
C ASP A 154 -12.18 15.55 7.35
N THR A 155 -11.74 14.68 8.24
CA THR A 155 -12.52 14.24 9.41
C THR A 155 -12.89 15.43 10.31
N LEU A 156 -11.96 16.36 10.59
CA LEU A 156 -12.25 17.54 11.40
C LEU A 156 -13.20 18.50 10.69
N LEU A 157 -13.05 18.68 9.38
CA LEU A 157 -13.95 19.51 8.58
C LEU A 157 -15.38 18.94 8.50
N THR A 158 -15.51 17.61 8.45
CA THR A 158 -16.84 16.97 8.34
C THR A 158 -17.52 16.73 9.69
N ARG A 159 -16.75 16.57 10.78
CA ARG A 159 -17.28 16.22 12.09
C ARG A 159 -17.43 17.42 13.05
N THR A 160 -16.93 18.62 12.71
CA THR A 160 -16.95 19.78 13.61
C THR A 160 -17.45 21.02 12.90
N HIS A 161 -18.64 21.51 13.26
CA HIS A 161 -19.26 22.69 12.65
C HIS A 161 -18.43 23.97 12.85
N GLY A 162 -17.89 24.21 14.04
CA GLY A 162 -17.12 25.41 14.35
C GLY A 162 -15.80 25.50 13.56
N ILE A 163 -15.10 24.37 13.38
CA ILE A 163 -13.87 24.30 12.57
C ILE A 163 -14.22 24.49 11.09
N TYR A 164 -15.23 23.78 10.57
CA TYR A 164 -15.68 23.92 9.18
C TYR A 164 -15.97 25.38 8.82
N ARG A 165 -16.79 26.06 9.62
CA ARG A 165 -17.16 27.48 9.40
C ARG A 165 -15.93 28.40 9.34
N ARG A 166 -14.95 28.22 10.25
CA ARG A 166 -13.74 29.07 10.33
C ARG A 166 -12.68 28.71 9.28
N ALA A 167 -12.66 27.47 8.79
CA ALA A 167 -11.71 27.02 7.77
C ALA A 167 -12.17 27.35 6.35
N ARG A 168 -13.48 27.59 6.13
CA ARG A 168 -14.03 27.89 4.82
C ARG A 168 -13.56 29.28 4.36
N GLY A 169 -13.01 29.36 3.13
CA GLY A 169 -12.52 30.63 2.55
C GLY A 169 -11.24 31.19 3.19
N GLY A 170 -10.66 30.50 4.17
CA GLY A 170 -9.43 30.91 4.81
C GLY A 170 -8.22 30.84 3.86
N ARG A 171 -7.35 31.85 3.88
CA ARG A 171 -6.09 31.86 3.13
C ARG A 171 -5.16 30.77 3.67
N THR A 172 -4.71 29.88 2.82
CA THR A 172 -3.61 28.95 3.12
C THR A 172 -2.31 29.73 2.99
N GLY A 173 -1.66 30.03 4.11
CA GLY A 173 -0.34 30.66 4.11
C GLY A 173 0.68 29.75 3.43
N ARG A 174 1.29 30.17 2.34
CA ARG A 174 2.44 29.46 1.77
C ARG A 174 3.57 29.41 2.80
N GLY A 175 4.14 28.22 3.06
CA GLY A 175 5.27 28.06 3.96
C GLY A 175 4.93 28.15 5.46
N ALA A 176 3.66 27.95 5.85
CA ALA A 176 3.28 27.95 7.26
C ALA A 176 4.07 26.87 8.03
N LYS A 177 4.71 27.29 9.13
CA LYS A 177 5.31 26.42 10.14
C LYS A 177 4.19 25.79 10.99
N LEU A 178 4.53 25.00 12.00
CA LEU A 178 3.56 24.35 12.90
C LEU A 178 2.50 25.35 13.44
N PHE A 179 2.95 26.52 13.88
CA PHE A 179 2.06 27.56 14.40
C PHE A 179 1.51 28.43 13.27
N ALA A 180 0.43 27.93 12.65
CA ALA A 180 -0.23 28.62 11.55
C ALA A 180 -1.17 29.74 12.07
N ARG A 181 -1.42 30.76 11.24
CA ARG A 181 -2.22 31.93 11.60
C ARG A 181 -3.63 31.91 11.00
N SER A 182 -4.13 30.76 10.58
CA SER A 182 -5.52 30.54 10.15
C SER A 182 -5.96 29.13 10.49
N THR A 183 -7.26 28.92 10.70
CA THR A 183 -7.83 27.59 11.02
C THR A 183 -7.49 26.57 9.94
N ARG A 184 -7.61 26.93 8.67
CA ARG A 184 -7.30 26.01 7.55
C ARG A 184 -5.82 25.58 7.56
N ALA A 185 -4.91 26.54 7.66
CA ALA A 185 -3.49 26.26 7.73
C ALA A 185 -3.12 25.49 9.01
N GLY A 186 -3.75 25.79 10.14
CA GLY A 186 -3.58 25.04 11.39
C GLY A 186 -3.93 23.57 11.27
N LEU A 187 -5.06 23.25 10.65
CA LEU A 187 -5.47 21.87 10.36
C LEU A 187 -4.44 21.15 9.48
N GLU A 188 -4.04 21.77 8.37
CA GLU A 188 -3.13 21.17 7.40
C GLU A 188 -1.73 20.95 7.99
N GLN A 189 -1.19 21.94 8.70
CA GLN A 189 0.12 21.81 9.33
C GLN A 189 0.09 20.86 10.52
N GLY A 190 -0.91 20.97 11.41
CA GLY A 190 -1.05 20.05 12.54
C GLY A 190 -1.07 18.60 12.11
N ALA A 191 -1.86 18.25 11.08
CA ALA A 191 -1.93 16.91 10.55
C ALA A 191 -0.58 16.42 9.95
N ARG A 192 0.13 17.29 9.21
CA ARG A 192 1.45 16.94 8.64
C ARG A 192 2.51 16.76 9.71
N TYR A 193 2.56 17.63 10.70
CA TYR A 193 3.51 17.54 11.82
C TYR A 193 3.22 16.32 12.70
N ALA A 194 1.95 16.01 12.97
CA ALA A 194 1.57 14.80 13.70
C ALA A 194 2.05 13.53 12.97
N ALA A 195 1.86 13.46 11.65
CA ALA A 195 2.34 12.34 10.85
C ALA A 195 3.88 12.23 10.87
N ALA A 196 4.60 13.34 10.73
CA ALA A 196 6.06 13.35 10.76
C ALA A 196 6.61 12.99 12.14
N ALA A 197 6.02 13.54 13.21
CA ALA A 197 6.42 13.23 14.58
C ALA A 197 6.24 11.75 14.93
N LEU A 198 5.16 11.11 14.46
CA LEU A 198 4.97 9.67 14.65
C LEU A 198 6.04 8.86 13.92
N ILE A 199 6.43 9.27 12.71
CA ILE A 199 7.52 8.59 11.97
C ILE A 199 8.82 8.69 12.76
N ASP A 200 9.19 9.89 13.24
CA ASP A 200 10.40 10.08 14.02
C ASP A 200 10.35 9.27 15.33
N ARG A 201 9.22 9.26 16.03
CA ARG A 201 9.01 8.41 17.20
C ARG A 201 9.14 6.92 16.91
N ALA A 202 8.58 6.45 15.80
CA ALA A 202 8.70 5.06 15.38
C ALA A 202 10.17 4.68 15.10
N VAL A 203 10.97 5.60 14.54
CA VAL A 203 12.41 5.38 14.33
C VAL A 203 13.16 5.31 15.66
N GLU A 204 12.81 6.12 16.64
CA GLU A 204 13.42 6.07 17.99
C GLU A 204 13.16 4.71 18.66
N GLU A 205 11.89 4.28 18.69
CA GLU A 205 11.52 2.99 19.27
C GLU A 205 12.13 1.80 18.51
N ALA A 206 12.13 1.86 17.18
CA ALA A 206 12.76 0.85 16.35
C ALA A 206 14.27 0.77 16.58
N SER A 207 14.92 1.91 16.79
CA SER A 207 16.37 1.97 17.09
C SER A 207 16.68 1.31 18.43
N ALA A 208 15.86 1.55 19.44
CA ALA A 208 15.98 0.90 20.74
C ALA A 208 15.76 -0.62 20.64
N LEU A 209 14.74 -1.05 19.86
CA LEU A 209 14.41 -2.47 19.70
C LEU A 209 15.47 -3.25 18.91
N LEU A 210 16.08 -2.63 17.91
CA LEU A 210 17.00 -3.30 16.97
C LEU A 210 18.49 -3.06 17.27
N GLY A 211 18.81 -2.16 18.20
CA GLY A 211 20.19 -1.73 18.48
C GLY A 211 20.82 -0.92 17.35
N ARG A 212 20.06 -0.57 16.31
CA ARG A 212 20.52 0.24 15.16
C ARG A 212 19.38 1.02 14.53
N LYS A 213 19.71 2.20 13.99
CA LYS A 213 18.73 3.10 13.38
C LYS A 213 18.21 2.54 12.05
N PRO A 214 16.88 2.36 11.85
CA PRO A 214 16.33 1.94 10.56
C PRO A 214 16.32 3.09 9.56
N LEU A 215 16.37 2.74 8.27
CA LEU A 215 16.07 3.65 7.17
C LEU A 215 14.56 3.83 7.05
N VAL A 216 14.09 5.07 6.91
CA VAL A 216 12.69 5.34 6.61
C VAL A 216 12.47 5.25 5.10
N VAL A 217 11.62 4.33 4.66
CA VAL A 217 11.23 4.15 3.26
C VAL A 217 9.80 4.66 3.08
N LEU A 218 9.67 5.86 2.50
CA LEU A 218 8.38 6.50 2.27
C LEU A 218 7.80 6.10 0.91
N THR A 219 6.52 5.77 0.88
CA THR A 219 5.77 5.51 -0.35
C THR A 219 4.35 6.09 -0.28
N GLY A 220 3.64 6.11 -1.39
CA GLY A 220 2.27 6.63 -1.45
C GLY A 220 2.19 8.06 -1.97
N GLY A 221 0.97 8.47 -2.35
CA GLY A 221 0.73 9.74 -3.05
C GLY A 221 1.01 11.00 -2.22
N GLN A 222 0.99 10.89 -0.88
CA GLN A 222 1.23 12.00 0.03
C GLN A 222 2.62 11.96 0.69
N ALA A 223 3.48 11.01 0.33
CA ALA A 223 4.81 10.84 0.91
C ALA A 223 5.66 12.12 0.85
N GLY A 224 5.63 12.86 -0.28
CA GLY A 224 6.37 14.11 -0.45
C GLY A 224 5.96 15.23 0.50
N ALA A 225 4.70 15.26 0.94
CA ALA A 225 4.21 16.28 1.87
C ALA A 225 4.72 16.05 3.31
N VAL A 226 4.91 14.79 3.69
CA VAL A 226 5.40 14.39 5.03
C VAL A 226 6.93 14.41 5.08
N ARG A 227 7.60 13.98 4.00
CA ARG A 227 9.06 13.86 3.91
C ARG A 227 9.82 15.09 4.42
N ARG A 228 9.33 16.28 4.05
CA ARG A 228 10.01 17.55 4.39
C ARG A 228 10.02 17.87 5.89
N LEU A 229 9.20 17.20 6.68
CA LEU A 229 9.05 17.39 8.12
C LEU A 229 9.68 16.27 8.94
N VAL A 230 9.94 15.12 8.33
CA VAL A 230 10.62 13.99 8.98
C VAL A 230 12.10 14.35 9.19
N ARG A 231 12.57 14.22 10.43
CA ARG A 231 13.97 14.47 10.84
C ARG A 231 14.90 13.31 10.53
N SER A 232 14.33 12.11 10.54
CA SER A 232 15.07 10.88 10.28
C SER A 232 15.49 10.78 8.81
N SER A 233 16.63 10.13 8.56
CA SER A 233 17.06 9.84 7.20
C SER A 233 15.99 9.02 6.47
N CYS A 234 15.51 9.52 5.33
CA CYS A 234 14.44 8.88 4.58
C CYS A 234 14.64 8.94 3.08
N VAL A 235 14.18 7.90 2.41
CA VAL A 235 14.11 7.80 0.94
C VAL A 235 12.65 7.68 0.50
N VAL A 236 12.33 8.28 -0.63
CA VAL A 236 11.00 8.11 -1.25
C VAL A 236 11.12 7.07 -2.34
N VAL A 237 10.37 5.99 -2.22
CA VAL A 237 10.30 4.93 -3.23
C VAL A 237 8.89 4.91 -3.83
N PRO A 238 8.68 5.49 -5.00
CA PRO A 238 7.42 5.41 -5.70
C PRO A 238 7.07 3.97 -6.03
N ASP A 239 5.77 3.66 -5.98
CA ASP A 239 5.22 2.36 -6.40
C ASP A 239 5.83 1.14 -5.68
N LEU A 240 6.25 1.30 -4.42
CA LEU A 240 6.88 0.26 -3.61
C LEU A 240 6.04 -1.04 -3.58
N VAL A 241 4.71 -0.92 -3.49
CA VAL A 241 3.79 -2.06 -3.53
C VAL A 241 3.89 -2.80 -4.87
N LEU A 242 3.89 -2.09 -5.99
CA LEU A 242 4.04 -2.71 -7.32
C LEU A 242 5.41 -3.37 -7.48
N ARG A 243 6.46 -2.81 -6.88
CA ARG A 243 7.80 -3.43 -6.83
C ARG A 243 7.78 -4.73 -6.03
N GLY A 244 7.13 -4.75 -4.88
CA GLY A 244 6.94 -5.98 -4.09
C GLY A 244 6.12 -7.04 -4.83
N LEU A 245 5.05 -6.67 -5.54
CA LEU A 245 4.33 -7.58 -6.41
C LEU A 245 5.23 -8.18 -7.51
N ALA A 246 6.13 -7.37 -8.08
CA ALA A 246 7.08 -7.87 -9.07
C ALA A 246 8.05 -8.91 -8.49
N VAL A 247 8.48 -8.74 -7.24
CA VAL A 247 9.31 -9.74 -6.54
C VAL A 247 8.55 -11.05 -6.37
N LEU A 248 7.30 -10.98 -5.88
CA LEU A 248 6.47 -12.17 -5.68
C LEU A 248 6.20 -12.90 -7.00
N ALA A 249 5.80 -12.16 -8.04
CA ALA A 249 5.53 -12.74 -9.37
C ALA A 249 6.75 -13.41 -9.99
N ARG A 250 7.94 -12.83 -9.83
CA ARG A 250 9.21 -13.42 -10.33
C ARG A 250 9.59 -14.69 -9.58
N ARG A 251 9.41 -14.71 -8.24
CA ARG A 251 9.76 -15.87 -7.41
C ARG A 251 8.82 -17.05 -7.66
N GLU A 252 7.54 -16.80 -7.93
CA GLU A 252 6.61 -17.88 -8.33
C GLU A 252 6.94 -18.48 -9.71
N ALA A 253 7.46 -17.68 -10.63
CA ALA A 253 7.88 -18.14 -11.95
C ALA A 253 9.22 -18.92 -11.92
N SER A 254 9.94 -18.94 -10.78
CA SER A 254 11.22 -19.62 -10.63
C SER A 254 11.03 -21.11 -10.30
N PRO A 255 11.80 -22.05 -10.88
CA PRO A 255 11.65 -23.50 -10.65
C PRO A 255 11.96 -23.98 -9.22
N ARG A 256 12.48 -23.12 -8.35
CA ARG A 256 12.79 -23.45 -6.95
C ARG A 256 11.56 -23.28 -6.07
N GLY A 257 10.64 -24.24 -6.13
CA GLY A 257 9.56 -24.53 -5.19
C GLY A 257 8.53 -23.41 -4.93
N PRO A 258 7.22 -23.76 -4.88
CA PRO A 258 6.20 -22.80 -4.52
C PRO A 258 6.41 -22.38 -3.06
N GLN A 259 6.72 -21.09 -2.82
CA GLN A 259 6.46 -20.50 -1.52
C GLN A 259 4.94 -20.37 -1.41
N GLU A 260 4.36 -20.85 -0.32
CA GLU A 260 2.90 -20.87 -0.03
C GLU A 260 2.28 -19.47 -0.12
N ILE A 261 2.07 -18.98 -1.33
CA ILE A 261 1.17 -17.85 -1.58
C ILE A 261 -0.20 -18.50 -1.80
N THR A 262 -1.03 -18.48 -0.76
CA THR A 262 -2.37 -19.04 -0.84
C THR A 262 -3.17 -18.28 -1.89
N ARG A 263 -3.54 -18.94 -2.97
CA ARG A 263 -4.39 -18.38 -4.03
C ARG A 263 -5.81 -18.30 -3.50
N LEU A 264 -6.40 -17.11 -3.47
CA LEU A 264 -7.85 -16.99 -3.35
C LEU A 264 -8.48 -17.52 -4.63
N ASP A 265 -9.01 -18.75 -4.58
CA ASP A 265 -9.88 -19.28 -5.63
C ASP A 265 -11.24 -18.56 -5.56
N VAL A 266 -11.36 -17.43 -6.28
CA VAL A 266 -12.58 -16.62 -6.35
C VAL A 266 -13.71 -17.31 -7.13
N GLY A 267 -13.51 -18.59 -7.54
CA GLY A 267 -14.40 -19.35 -8.41
C GLY A 267 -15.22 -20.47 -7.77
N ARG A 268 -14.87 -21.00 -6.61
CA ARG A 268 -15.60 -22.09 -5.97
C ARG A 268 -16.67 -21.58 -5.00
N LYS A 269 -17.96 -21.71 -5.41
CA LYS A 269 -19.09 -21.71 -4.48
C LYS A 269 -18.86 -22.83 -3.48
N SER A 270 -18.66 -22.54 -2.19
CA SER A 270 -18.69 -23.56 -1.15
C SER A 270 -20.10 -24.17 -1.12
N ARG A 271 -20.27 -25.36 -1.66
CA ARG A 271 -21.39 -26.23 -1.31
C ARG A 271 -21.17 -26.67 0.14
N ARG A 272 -21.62 -25.88 1.10
CA ARG A 272 -21.90 -26.41 2.43
C ARG A 272 -23.11 -27.33 2.27
N SER A 273 -22.84 -28.63 2.36
CA SER A 273 -23.85 -29.66 2.53
C SER A 273 -24.71 -29.34 3.75
N ARG A 274 -25.99 -29.05 3.51
CA ARG A 274 -27.01 -29.29 4.52
C ARG A 274 -27.14 -30.83 4.62
N ARG A 275 -26.75 -31.40 5.72
CA ARG A 275 -27.28 -32.68 6.19
C ARG A 275 -27.62 -32.52 7.66
N ALA A 276 -28.92 -32.74 7.89
CA ALA A 276 -29.67 -33.21 9.03
C ALA A 276 -29.21 -32.77 10.45
#